data_668c2bd50954bc187ad2b0bf5efd9dac
#
_entry.id   668c2bd50954bc187ad2b0bf5efd9dac
#
_cell.length_a   1.000
_cell.length_b   1.000
_cell.length_c   1.000
_cell.angle_alpha   90.00
_cell.angle_beta   90.00
_cell.angle_gamma   90.00
#
_symmetry.space_group_name_H-M   'P 1'
#
loop_
_entity.id
_entity.type
_entity.pdbx_description
1 polymer ?
#
loop_
_entity_poly.entity_id
_entity_poly.type
_entity_poly.pdbx_seq_one_letter_code
_entity_poly.pdbx_strand_id
1 'polypeptide(L)'
;MIFYKKRRLYKYTLYAEYQHQTELRVAQLIAIPPVIVLDPNGLLTIKKGYAWDGPSGPTIDTPNFMRGSLVHDVLYQIMREELIPQEHREYADQLLHKICLEDGMSALRAWWVYQAVRLAGASSAAPDLLHAP
;
A
#
# COMPACT_ATOMS: atom_id res chain seq x y z
N MET A 1 -13.35 -5.62 -2.59
CA MET A 1 -13.84 -4.33 -3.11
C MET A 1 -13.54 -3.23 -2.10
N ILE A 2 -13.15 -2.06 -2.55
CA ILE A 2 -12.92 -0.91 -1.69
C ILE A 2 -13.85 0.23 -2.08
N PHE A 3 -14.18 1.11 -1.13
CA PHE A 3 -14.98 2.30 -1.35
C PHE A 3 -14.12 3.52 -1.03
N TYR A 4 -14.01 4.46 -1.96
CA TYR A 4 -13.12 5.61 -1.84
C TYR A 4 -13.74 6.87 -2.45
N LYS A 5 -13.17 8.03 -2.10
CA LYS A 5 -13.56 9.33 -2.64
C LYS A 5 -12.33 10.08 -3.13
N LYS A 6 -12.49 10.89 -4.16
CA LYS A 6 -11.46 11.84 -4.59
C LYS A 6 -11.36 13.01 -3.59
N ARG A 7 -10.15 13.51 -3.40
CA ARG A 7 -9.86 14.61 -2.49
C ARG A 7 -8.93 15.63 -3.13
N ARG A 8 -8.87 16.84 -2.54
CA ARG A 8 -8.02 17.93 -3.05
C ARG A 8 -6.54 17.72 -2.74
N LEU A 9 -6.21 17.35 -1.48
CA LEU A 9 -4.82 17.16 -1.03
C LEU A 9 -4.30 15.79 -1.39
N TYR A 10 -5.13 14.76 -1.19
CA TYR A 10 -4.87 13.41 -1.68
C TYR A 10 -5.94 13.09 -2.70
N LYS A 11 -5.60 12.32 -3.72
CA LYS A 11 -6.57 11.96 -4.76
C LYS A 11 -7.77 11.22 -4.20
N TYR A 12 -7.56 10.37 -3.20
CA TYR A 12 -8.58 9.43 -2.72
C TYR A 12 -8.62 9.36 -1.21
N THR A 13 -9.81 9.08 -0.68
CA THR A 13 -10.01 8.76 0.73
C THR A 13 -10.85 7.51 0.81
N LEU A 14 -10.44 6.57 1.65
CA LEU A 14 -11.19 5.33 1.87
C LEU A 14 -12.51 5.65 2.57
N TYR A 15 -13.61 5.21 1.97
CA TYR A 15 -14.96 5.53 2.46
C TYR A 15 -15.52 4.46 3.39
N ALA A 16 -15.00 3.24 3.32
CA ALA A 16 -15.39 2.14 4.19
C ALA A 16 -14.16 1.33 4.58
N GLU A 17 -14.15 0.77 5.77
CA GLU A 17 -13.06 -0.06 6.24
C GLU A 17 -12.77 -1.20 5.26
N TYR A 18 -11.50 -1.48 5.03
CA TYR A 18 -11.05 -2.58 4.19
C TYR A 18 -10.04 -3.43 4.96
N GLN A 19 -10.19 -4.75 4.87
CA GLN A 19 -9.26 -5.69 5.47
C GLN A 19 -8.61 -6.54 4.38
N HIS A 20 -7.33 -6.80 4.54
CA HIS A 20 -6.57 -7.66 3.64
C HIS A 20 -5.72 -8.64 4.45
N GLN A 21 -5.88 -9.93 4.19
CA GLN A 21 -5.04 -10.94 4.83
C GLN A 21 -3.72 -11.01 4.08
N THR A 22 -2.64 -10.60 4.75
CA THR A 22 -1.28 -10.70 4.23
C THR A 22 -0.59 -11.95 4.75
N GLU A 23 0.58 -12.26 4.19
CA GLU A 23 1.44 -13.34 4.67
C GLU A 23 2.45 -12.86 5.71
N LEU A 24 2.39 -11.58 6.09
CA LEU A 24 3.28 -11.02 7.09
C LEU A 24 3.02 -11.61 8.46
N ARG A 25 4.08 -11.77 9.23
CA ARG A 25 4.01 -12.17 10.64
C ARG A 25 4.85 -11.20 11.43
N VAL A 26 4.25 -10.60 12.44
CA VAL A 26 4.93 -9.63 13.30
C VAL A 26 4.78 -10.07 14.75
N ALA A 27 5.75 -9.66 15.59
CA ALA A 27 5.78 -10.09 16.99
C ALA A 27 4.67 -9.46 17.82
N GLN A 28 4.26 -8.24 17.48
CA GLN A 28 3.25 -7.49 18.22
C GLN A 28 2.34 -6.78 17.23
N LEU A 29 1.13 -6.45 17.68
CA LEU A 29 0.21 -5.64 16.90
C LEU A 29 0.85 -4.30 16.56
N ILE A 30 0.78 -3.92 15.27
CA ILE A 30 1.26 -2.64 14.77
C ILE A 30 0.06 -1.76 14.49
N ALA A 31 0.09 -0.53 14.96
CA ALA A 31 -0.97 0.44 14.72
C ALA A 31 -0.40 1.79 14.34
N ILE A 32 -0.99 2.40 13.33
CA ILE A 32 -0.79 3.81 12.98
C ILE A 32 -2.16 4.46 13.16
N PRO A 33 -2.45 4.98 14.38
CA PRO A 33 -3.77 5.56 14.64
C PRO A 33 -4.05 6.77 13.75
N PRO A 34 -5.31 6.99 13.34
CA PRO A 34 -6.47 6.14 13.67
C PRO A 34 -6.81 5.12 12.58
N VAL A 35 -5.98 4.95 11.55
CA VAL A 35 -6.44 4.37 10.28
C VAL A 35 -5.80 3.04 9.88
N ILE A 36 -4.69 2.64 10.50
CA ILE A 36 -3.98 1.40 10.09
C ILE A 36 -3.76 0.50 11.29
N VAL A 37 -4.09 -0.78 11.14
CA VAL A 37 -3.76 -1.83 12.12
C VAL A 37 -3.27 -3.05 11.36
N LEU A 38 -2.13 -3.60 11.78
CA LEU A 38 -1.61 -4.87 11.29
C LEU A 38 -1.46 -5.80 12.49
N ASP A 39 -2.21 -6.90 12.51
CA ASP A 39 -2.13 -7.85 13.62
C ASP A 39 -0.97 -8.85 13.44
N PRO A 40 -0.59 -9.58 14.49
CA PRO A 40 0.53 -10.53 14.40
C PRO A 40 0.36 -11.61 13.34
N ASN A 41 -0.87 -11.96 12.98
CA ASN A 41 -1.17 -12.98 11.98
C ASN A 41 -1.25 -12.43 10.57
N GLY A 42 -0.97 -11.14 10.38
CA GLY A 42 -0.91 -10.53 9.07
C GLY A 42 -2.19 -9.90 8.55
N LEU A 43 -3.26 -9.88 9.35
CA LEU A 43 -4.49 -9.20 8.95
C LEU A 43 -4.26 -7.69 9.01
N LEU A 44 -4.32 -7.05 7.83
CA LEU A 44 -4.18 -5.62 7.69
C LEU A 44 -5.57 -5.00 7.64
N THR A 45 -5.85 -4.11 8.58
CA THR A 45 -7.10 -3.35 8.63
C THR A 45 -6.82 -1.89 8.31
N ILE A 46 -7.48 -1.38 7.27
CA ILE A 46 -7.36 0.02 6.85
C ILE A 46 -8.71 0.66 7.09
N LYS A 47 -8.75 1.62 8.00
CA LYS A 47 -10.02 2.20 8.45
C LYS A 47 -10.48 3.31 7.52
N LYS A 48 -11.79 3.57 7.56
CA LYS A 48 -12.41 4.71 6.88
C LYS A 48 -11.64 5.98 7.20
N GLY A 49 -11.39 6.78 6.18
CA GLY A 49 -10.68 8.03 6.32
C GLY A 49 -9.21 7.98 5.89
N TYR A 50 -8.66 6.79 5.68
CA TYR A 50 -7.30 6.70 5.14
C TYR A 50 -7.24 7.41 3.78
N ALA A 51 -6.26 8.27 3.61
CA ALA A 51 -6.09 9.05 2.37
C ALA A 51 -4.81 8.65 1.66
N TRP A 52 -4.87 8.49 0.35
CA TRP A 52 -3.70 8.19 -0.47
C TRP A 52 -3.84 8.80 -1.86
N ASP A 53 -2.73 8.86 -2.60
CA ASP A 53 -2.70 9.48 -3.91
C ASP A 53 -3.11 8.53 -5.04
N GLY A 54 -3.37 7.28 -4.73
CA GLY A 54 -3.63 6.27 -5.74
C GLY A 54 -2.34 5.84 -6.42
N PRO A 55 -2.45 5.21 -7.59
CA PRO A 55 -1.27 4.83 -8.35
C PRO A 55 -0.40 6.04 -8.66
N SER A 56 0.90 5.94 -8.41
CA SER A 56 1.86 7.00 -8.71
C SER A 56 2.61 6.70 -10.00
N GLY A 57 3.21 7.77 -10.60
CA GLY A 57 3.96 7.66 -11.84
C GLY A 57 3.10 7.93 -13.08
N PRO A 58 3.57 7.57 -14.28
CA PRO A 58 2.87 7.88 -15.54
C PRO A 58 1.70 6.96 -15.85
N THR A 59 1.20 6.22 -14.88
CA THR A 59 0.10 5.27 -15.06
C THR A 59 -1.25 5.97 -14.90
N ILE A 60 -2.26 5.43 -15.60
CA ILE A 60 -3.63 5.92 -15.51
C ILE A 60 -4.31 5.20 -14.35
N ASP A 61 -5.03 5.97 -13.50
CA ASP A 61 -5.83 5.42 -12.41
C ASP A 61 -7.01 4.65 -13.01
N THR A 62 -7.04 3.34 -12.83
CA THR A 62 -8.14 2.50 -13.27
C THR A 62 -8.69 1.71 -12.08
N PRO A 63 -9.97 1.28 -12.13
CA PRO A 63 -10.55 0.51 -11.02
C PRO A 63 -9.72 -0.71 -10.62
N ASN A 64 -9.08 -1.38 -11.58
CA ASN A 64 -8.27 -2.56 -11.30
C ASN A 64 -6.90 -2.25 -10.71
N PHE A 65 -6.57 -0.99 -10.45
CA PHE A 65 -5.34 -0.56 -9.79
C PHE A 65 -5.60 -0.05 -8.37
N MET A 66 -6.84 0.30 -8.03
CA MET A 66 -7.14 1.04 -6.81
C MET A 66 -6.87 0.24 -5.54
N ARG A 67 -7.35 -0.99 -5.46
CA ARG A 67 -7.17 -1.84 -4.27
C ARG A 67 -5.70 -2.19 -4.07
N GLY A 68 -5.01 -2.53 -5.14
CA GLY A 68 -3.58 -2.82 -5.09
C GLY A 68 -2.77 -1.62 -4.62
N SER A 69 -3.04 -0.43 -5.16
CA SER A 69 -2.34 0.79 -4.76
C SER A 69 -2.59 1.12 -3.30
N LEU A 70 -3.81 0.91 -2.80
CA LEU A 70 -4.15 1.15 -1.40
C LEU A 70 -3.31 0.28 -0.47
N VAL A 71 -3.32 -1.03 -0.68
CA VAL A 71 -2.58 -1.98 0.17
C VAL A 71 -1.08 -1.70 0.09
N HIS A 72 -0.57 -1.44 -1.11
CA HIS A 72 0.84 -1.14 -1.34
C HIS A 72 1.27 0.12 -0.59
N ASP A 73 0.50 1.20 -0.69
CA ASP A 73 0.81 2.45 -0.02
C ASP A 73 0.81 2.29 1.51
N VAL A 74 -0.15 1.53 2.04
CA VAL A 74 -0.22 1.27 3.48
C VAL A 74 1.01 0.50 3.96
N LEU A 75 1.42 -0.54 3.25
CA LEU A 75 2.62 -1.31 3.62
C LEU A 75 3.88 -0.45 3.53
N TYR A 76 3.99 0.39 2.52
CA TYR A 76 5.11 1.32 2.39
C TYR A 76 5.12 2.34 3.53
N GLN A 77 3.95 2.83 3.95
CA GLN A 77 3.87 3.75 5.10
C GLN A 77 4.35 3.07 6.38
N ILE A 78 3.96 1.83 6.62
CA ILE A 78 4.41 1.07 7.78
C ILE A 78 5.94 0.92 7.75
N MET A 79 6.55 0.72 6.58
CA MET A 79 8.00 0.68 6.43
C MET A 79 8.65 2.05 6.64
N ARG A 80 8.05 3.13 6.10
CA ARG A 80 8.58 4.49 6.31
C ARG A 80 8.61 4.86 7.78
N GLU A 81 7.65 4.39 8.56
CA GLU A 81 7.59 4.64 10.01
C GLU A 81 8.40 3.64 10.81
N GLU A 82 9.19 2.80 10.12
CA GLU A 82 10.13 1.86 10.71
C GLU A 82 9.46 0.82 11.61
N LEU A 83 8.19 0.51 11.36
CA LEU A 83 7.44 -0.47 12.14
C LEU A 83 7.59 -1.90 11.61
N ILE A 84 7.97 -2.05 10.33
CA ILE A 84 8.43 -3.30 9.76
C ILE A 84 9.71 -3.04 8.93
N PRO A 85 10.58 -4.07 8.79
CA PRO A 85 11.83 -3.91 8.04
C PRO A 85 11.62 -3.64 6.55
N GLN A 86 12.58 -2.94 5.95
CA GLN A 86 12.62 -2.66 4.51
C GLN A 86 12.71 -3.92 3.66
N GLU A 87 13.13 -5.04 4.21
CA GLU A 87 13.18 -6.32 3.49
C GLU A 87 11.80 -6.79 3.02
N HIS A 88 10.72 -6.28 3.63
CA HIS A 88 9.35 -6.59 3.22
C HIS A 88 8.90 -5.81 1.98
N ARG A 89 9.73 -4.92 1.45
CA ARG A 89 9.37 -4.13 0.27
C ARG A 89 9.09 -5.00 -0.95
N GLU A 90 9.90 -6.03 -1.17
CA GLU A 90 9.66 -6.94 -2.29
C GLU A 90 8.32 -7.64 -2.17
N TYR A 91 7.97 -8.11 -0.98
CA TYR A 91 6.66 -8.72 -0.74
C TYR A 91 5.53 -7.72 -1.02
N ALA A 92 5.65 -6.48 -0.57
CA ALA A 92 4.65 -5.44 -0.82
C ALA A 92 4.45 -5.22 -2.33
N ASP A 93 5.54 -5.20 -3.09
CA ASP A 93 5.50 -5.04 -4.54
C ASP A 93 4.88 -6.26 -5.24
N GLN A 94 5.20 -7.47 -4.78
CA GLN A 94 4.59 -8.71 -5.28
C GLN A 94 3.09 -8.75 -4.98
N LEU A 95 2.70 -8.29 -3.80
CA LEU A 95 1.30 -8.24 -3.40
C LEU A 95 0.51 -7.27 -4.28
N LEU A 96 1.09 -6.11 -4.61
CA LEU A 96 0.50 -5.17 -5.56
C LEU A 96 0.23 -5.87 -6.91
N HIS A 97 1.22 -6.58 -7.43
CA HIS A 97 1.09 -7.32 -8.68
C HIS A 97 -0.05 -8.32 -8.63
N LYS A 98 -0.10 -9.11 -7.56
CA LYS A 98 -1.12 -10.13 -7.35
C LYS A 98 -2.52 -9.52 -7.30
N ILE A 99 -2.70 -8.45 -6.50
CA ILE A 99 -4.00 -7.81 -6.34
C ILE A 99 -4.48 -7.21 -7.66
N CYS A 100 -3.58 -6.56 -8.42
CA CYS A 100 -3.93 -6.01 -9.73
C CYS A 100 -4.42 -7.10 -10.69
N LEU A 101 -3.77 -8.26 -10.71
CA LEU A 101 -4.23 -9.39 -11.52
C LEU A 101 -5.59 -9.91 -11.05
N GLU A 102 -5.79 -10.03 -9.74
CA GLU A 102 -7.09 -10.44 -9.16
C GLU A 102 -8.21 -9.50 -9.58
N ASP A 103 -7.93 -8.22 -9.69
CA ASP A 103 -8.93 -7.20 -10.02
C ASP A 103 -9.10 -6.99 -11.53
N GLY A 104 -8.47 -7.83 -12.35
CA GLY A 104 -8.70 -7.85 -13.79
C GLY A 104 -7.73 -7.03 -14.62
N MET A 105 -6.62 -6.57 -14.05
CA MET A 105 -5.58 -5.89 -14.83
C MET A 105 -4.94 -6.88 -15.80
N SER A 106 -4.62 -6.44 -17.03
CA SER A 106 -3.93 -7.30 -17.99
C SER A 106 -2.57 -7.74 -17.44
N ALA A 107 -2.13 -8.93 -17.84
CA ALA A 107 -0.84 -9.47 -17.39
C ALA A 107 0.33 -8.55 -17.76
N LEU A 108 0.30 -7.96 -18.96
CA LEU A 108 1.37 -7.06 -19.41
C LEU A 108 1.43 -5.80 -18.57
N ARG A 109 0.27 -5.18 -18.32
CA ARG A 109 0.21 -3.97 -17.50
C ARG A 109 0.60 -4.23 -16.05
N ALA A 110 0.13 -5.33 -15.47
CA ALA A 110 0.47 -5.72 -14.11
C ALA A 110 1.98 -5.96 -13.97
N TRP A 111 2.60 -6.63 -14.95
CA TRP A 111 4.04 -6.83 -14.98
C TRP A 111 4.78 -5.49 -15.05
N TRP A 112 4.31 -4.57 -15.88
CA TRP A 112 4.93 -3.25 -16.04
C TRP A 112 4.84 -2.44 -14.75
N VAL A 113 3.68 -2.47 -14.09
CA VAL A 113 3.49 -1.82 -12.79
C VAL A 113 4.45 -2.39 -11.75
N TYR A 114 4.58 -3.71 -11.70
CA TYR A 114 5.52 -4.37 -10.79
C TYR A 114 6.96 -3.90 -11.02
N GLN A 115 7.41 -3.89 -12.27
CA GLN A 115 8.76 -3.42 -12.61
C GLN A 115 8.97 -1.97 -12.19
N ALA A 116 7.97 -1.11 -12.41
CA ALA A 116 8.06 0.29 -12.05
C ALA A 116 8.24 0.50 -10.55
N VAL A 117 7.47 -0.21 -9.71
CA VAL A 117 7.61 -0.05 -8.26
C VAL A 117 8.90 -0.68 -7.74
N ARG A 118 9.40 -1.75 -8.36
CA ARG A 118 10.71 -2.32 -8.00
C ARG A 118 11.84 -1.32 -8.26
N LEU A 119 11.77 -0.58 -9.36
CA LEU A 119 12.80 0.39 -9.72
C LEU A 119 12.72 1.67 -8.89
N ALA A 120 11.51 2.16 -8.61
CA ALA A 120 11.30 3.49 -8.01
C ALA A 120 10.92 3.46 -6.54
N GLY A 121 10.54 2.30 -5.99
CA GLY A 121 9.90 2.23 -4.68
C GLY A 121 10.83 2.38 -3.48
N ALA A 122 12.13 2.18 -3.63
CA ALA A 122 13.06 2.17 -2.49
C ALA A 122 13.01 3.47 -1.69
N SER A 123 13.02 4.61 -2.37
CA SER A 123 12.96 5.92 -1.71
C SER A 123 11.60 6.16 -1.04
N SER A 124 10.53 5.65 -1.62
CA SER A 124 9.19 5.79 -1.05
C SER A 124 8.98 4.98 0.22
N ALA A 125 9.69 3.87 0.38
CA ALA A 125 9.64 3.04 1.58
C ALA A 125 10.68 3.43 2.63
N ALA A 126 11.64 4.31 2.27
CA ALA A 126 12.68 4.76 3.18
C ALA A 126 12.09 5.56 4.35
N PRO A 127 12.73 5.54 5.52
CA PRO A 127 12.21 6.27 6.68
C PRO A 127 12.00 7.75 6.39
N ASP A 128 10.85 8.28 6.84
CA ASP A 128 10.53 9.70 6.70
C ASP A 128 11.30 10.56 7.68
N LEU A 129 11.73 9.98 8.81
CA LEU A 129 12.37 10.73 9.86
C LEU A 129 13.79 11.10 9.44
N LEU A 130 14.02 12.37 9.25
CA LEU A 130 15.34 12.89 8.93
C LEU A 130 16.06 13.28 10.22
N HIS A 131 17.30 12.86 10.32
CA HIS A 131 18.14 13.20 11.46
C HIS A 131 19.20 14.20 11.00
N ALA A 132 19.21 15.35 11.64
CA ALA A 132 20.25 16.35 11.41
C ALA A 132 21.22 16.33 12.59
N PRO A 133 22.51 16.57 12.33
CA PRO A 133 23.49 16.68 13.43
C PRO A 133 23.17 17.86 14.36
#